data_6f2df32efbd5e182f5309ac92b30c95e
#
_entry.id   6f2df32efbd5e182f5309ac92b30c95e
#
_cell.length_a   1.000
_cell.length_b   1.000
_cell.length_c   1.000
_cell.angle_alpha   90.00
_cell.angle_beta   90.00
_cell.angle_gamma   90.00
#
_symmetry.space_group_name_H-M   'P 1'
#
loop_
_entity.id
_entity.type
_entity.pdbx_description
1 polymer ?
#
loop_
_entity_poly.entity_id
_entity_poly.type
_entity_poly.pdbx_seq_one_letter_code
_entity_poly.pdbx_strand_id
1 'polypeptide(L)'
;MLKKLKIFVYSLAILITLTACQTVTNKIDQTTELEKKELSKWLKKSEMDLKNFYGQPDKVEFLKTRNRNYVYFTEKYKIKCERKFEVNPKNIVVGFSSKNCF
;
A
#
# COMPACT_ATOMS: atom_id res chain seq x y z
N MET A 1 -43.28 23.46 15.98
CA MET A 1 -42.26 24.08 15.09
C MET A 1 -40.85 24.01 15.68
N LEU A 2 -40.63 24.40 16.91
CA LEU A 2 -39.31 24.40 17.55
C LEU A 2 -38.66 23.03 17.67
N LYS A 3 -39.43 21.94 17.90
CA LYS A 3 -38.91 20.57 17.99
C LYS A 3 -38.35 20.05 16.66
N LYS A 4 -38.97 20.40 15.53
CA LYS A 4 -38.50 20.00 14.20
C LYS A 4 -37.21 20.72 13.81
N LEU A 5 -37.04 21.95 14.24
CA LEU A 5 -35.84 22.75 13.98
C LEU A 5 -34.60 22.17 14.71
N LYS A 6 -34.77 21.73 15.99
CA LYS A 6 -33.70 21.13 16.76
C LYS A 6 -33.23 19.80 16.14
N ILE A 7 -34.14 18.94 15.70
CA ILE A 7 -33.82 17.67 15.05
C ILE A 7 -33.04 17.92 13.75
N PHE A 8 -33.41 18.95 13.00
CA PHE A 8 -32.73 19.31 11.75
C PHE A 8 -31.28 19.76 11.97
N VAL A 9 -31.02 20.54 13.04
CA VAL A 9 -29.67 21.00 13.40
C VAL A 9 -28.79 19.84 13.84
N TYR A 10 -29.29 18.90 14.61
CA TYR A 10 -28.55 17.70 15.01
C TYR A 10 -28.20 16.80 13.83
N SER A 11 -29.13 16.63 12.91
CA SER A 11 -28.91 15.85 11.68
C SER A 11 -27.82 16.46 10.80
N LEU A 12 -27.77 17.78 10.68
CA LEU A 12 -26.74 18.49 9.93
C LEU A 12 -25.35 18.36 10.58
N ALA A 13 -25.25 18.43 11.90
CA ALA A 13 -24.00 18.28 12.63
C ALA A 13 -23.42 16.88 12.46
N ILE A 14 -24.22 15.83 12.46
CA ILE A 14 -23.79 14.43 12.23
C ILE A 14 -23.25 14.27 10.81
N LEU A 15 -23.88 14.85 9.81
CA LEU A 15 -23.43 14.81 8.40
C LEU A 15 -22.05 15.46 8.21
N ILE A 16 -21.78 16.57 8.86
CA ILE A 16 -20.48 17.26 8.79
C ILE A 16 -19.37 16.39 9.40
N THR A 17 -19.64 15.71 10.51
CA THR A 17 -18.68 14.83 11.17
C THR A 17 -18.30 13.64 10.27
N LEU A 18 -19.28 13.02 9.61
CA LEU A 18 -19.04 11.91 8.67
C LEU A 18 -18.20 12.34 7.46
N THR A 19 -18.43 13.54 6.94
CA THR A 19 -17.64 14.06 5.80
C THR A 19 -16.17 14.25 6.17
N ALA A 20 -15.85 14.72 7.37
CA ALA A 20 -14.48 14.89 7.84
C ALA A 20 -13.74 13.55 7.93
N CYS A 21 -14.39 12.49 8.43
CA CYS A 21 -13.81 11.14 8.48
C CYS A 21 -13.52 10.59 7.08
N GLN A 22 -14.41 10.78 6.12
CA GLN A 22 -14.21 10.35 4.73
C GLN A 22 -13.03 11.05 4.07
N THR A 23 -12.78 12.32 4.33
CA THR A 23 -11.66 13.07 3.76
C THR A 23 -10.31 12.48 4.20
N VAL A 24 -10.15 12.11 5.47
CA VAL A 24 -8.93 11.48 5.98
C VAL A 24 -8.71 10.11 5.33
N THR A 25 -9.74 9.27 5.24
CA THR A 25 -9.69 7.96 4.59
C THR A 25 -9.28 8.08 3.12
N ASN A 26 -9.81 9.05 2.38
CA ASN A 26 -9.47 9.26 0.97
C ASN A 26 -7.98 9.58 0.77
N LYS A 27 -7.36 10.37 1.65
CA LYS A 27 -5.93 10.67 1.57
C LYS A 27 -5.06 9.41 1.75
N ILE A 28 -5.41 8.54 2.69
CA ILE A 28 -4.71 7.28 2.91
C ILE A 28 -4.85 6.36 1.69
N ASP A 29 -6.06 6.25 1.13
CA ASP A 29 -6.33 5.43 -0.05
C ASP A 29 -5.54 5.91 -1.28
N GLN A 30 -5.45 7.21 -1.51
CA GLN A 30 -4.67 7.79 -2.59
C GLN A 30 -3.19 7.46 -2.48
N THR A 31 -2.61 7.55 -1.28
CA THR A 31 -1.21 7.21 -1.03
C THR A 31 -0.95 5.73 -1.29
N THR A 32 -1.87 4.84 -0.87
CA THR A 32 -1.78 3.41 -1.11
C THR A 32 -1.87 3.08 -2.61
N GLU A 33 -2.74 3.73 -3.35
CA GLU A 33 -2.86 3.54 -4.80
C GLU A 33 -1.62 3.99 -5.55
N LEU A 34 -1.01 5.11 -5.15
CA LEU A 34 0.25 5.59 -5.74
C LEU A 34 1.38 4.58 -5.50
N GLU A 35 1.46 4.01 -4.31
CA GLU A 35 2.44 2.96 -3.98
C GLU A 35 2.23 1.73 -4.86
N LYS A 36 0.99 1.26 -5.03
CA LYS A 36 0.66 0.14 -5.91
C LYS A 36 1.03 0.43 -7.36
N LYS A 37 0.75 1.62 -7.83
CA LYS A 37 1.07 2.04 -9.20
C LYS A 37 2.59 2.04 -9.42
N GLU A 38 3.35 2.53 -8.45
CA GLU A 38 4.80 2.55 -8.51
C GLU A 38 5.38 1.13 -8.53
N LEU A 39 4.87 0.24 -7.68
CA LEU A 39 5.34 -1.14 -7.62
C LEU A 39 4.89 -1.95 -8.83
N SER A 40 3.75 -1.64 -9.44
CA SER A 40 3.24 -2.37 -10.61
C SER A 40 4.14 -2.23 -11.83
N LYS A 41 4.98 -1.19 -11.89
CA LYS A 41 5.96 -1.00 -12.96
C LYS A 41 6.99 -2.12 -13.02
N TRP A 42 7.19 -2.83 -11.90
CA TRP A 42 8.16 -3.92 -11.80
C TRP A 42 7.64 -5.24 -12.34
N LEU A 43 6.33 -5.37 -12.54
CA LEU A 43 5.75 -6.58 -13.14
C LEU A 43 6.35 -6.84 -14.53
N LYS A 44 6.72 -8.08 -14.79
CA LYS A 44 7.39 -8.55 -16.03
C LYS A 44 8.83 -8.08 -16.19
N LYS A 45 9.38 -7.35 -15.24
CA LYS A 45 10.81 -6.98 -15.24
C LYS A 45 11.65 -8.11 -14.67
N SER A 46 12.96 -8.09 -14.98
CA SER A 46 13.87 -9.12 -14.51
C SER A 46 14.29 -8.90 -13.07
N GLU A 47 14.71 -9.99 -12.41
CA GLU A 47 15.33 -9.95 -11.09
C GLU A 47 16.54 -8.99 -11.06
N MET A 48 17.34 -8.99 -12.13
CA MET A 48 18.51 -8.12 -12.22
C MET A 48 18.14 -6.65 -12.22
N ASP A 49 17.09 -6.26 -12.96
CA ASP A 49 16.58 -4.89 -12.96
C ASP A 49 16.11 -4.47 -11.57
N LEU A 50 15.43 -5.37 -10.87
CA LEU A 50 14.97 -5.13 -9.51
C LEU A 50 16.14 -4.90 -8.55
N LYS A 51 17.16 -5.75 -8.60
CA LYS A 51 18.36 -5.62 -7.77
C LYS A 51 19.18 -4.38 -8.10
N ASN A 52 19.22 -3.98 -9.35
CA ASN A 52 19.91 -2.76 -9.77
C ASN A 52 19.26 -1.50 -9.19
N PHE A 53 17.94 -1.52 -9.00
CA PHE A 53 17.22 -0.39 -8.44
C PHE A 53 17.19 -0.41 -6.91
N TYR A 54 16.77 -1.52 -6.30
CA TYR A 54 16.60 -1.63 -4.84
C TYR A 54 17.82 -2.15 -4.11
N GLY A 55 18.78 -2.73 -4.83
CA GLY A 55 19.91 -3.42 -4.23
C GLY A 55 19.60 -4.87 -3.86
N GLN A 56 20.43 -5.48 -3.04
CA GLN A 56 20.18 -6.84 -2.55
C GLN A 56 19.00 -6.83 -1.57
N PRO A 57 18.12 -7.83 -1.64
CA PRO A 57 16.99 -7.90 -0.71
C PRO A 57 17.47 -8.14 0.71
N ASP A 58 16.74 -7.59 1.68
CA ASP A 58 17.02 -7.82 3.10
C ASP A 58 16.74 -9.27 3.49
N LYS A 59 15.77 -9.89 2.80
CA LYS A 59 15.37 -11.27 3.06
C LYS A 59 14.85 -11.90 1.77
N VAL A 60 15.08 -13.20 1.59
CA VAL A 60 14.50 -14.00 0.51
C VAL A 60 13.65 -15.09 1.13
N GLU A 61 12.37 -15.14 0.75
CA GLU A 61 11.44 -16.17 1.17
C GLU A 61 11.19 -17.14 0.03
N PHE A 62 11.42 -18.44 0.26
CA PHE A 62 11.18 -19.46 -0.73
C PHE A 62 9.76 -20.01 -0.59
N LEU A 63 8.99 -19.98 -1.68
CA LEU A 63 7.61 -20.43 -1.71
C LEU A 63 7.49 -21.86 -2.21
N LYS A 64 6.39 -22.54 -1.86
CA LYS A 64 6.11 -23.90 -2.32
C LYS A 64 5.93 -24.01 -3.84
N THR A 65 5.59 -22.90 -4.48
CA THR A 65 5.39 -22.80 -5.93
C THR A 65 6.70 -22.71 -6.73
N ARG A 66 7.85 -22.78 -6.09
CA ARG A 66 9.19 -22.51 -6.63
C ARG A 66 9.47 -21.03 -6.90
N ASN A 67 8.50 -20.15 -6.67
CA ASN A 67 8.73 -18.71 -6.73
C ASN A 67 9.44 -18.26 -5.44
N ARG A 68 10.05 -17.08 -5.49
CA ARG A 68 10.73 -16.48 -4.35
C ARG A 68 10.18 -15.10 -4.11
N ASN A 69 10.05 -14.69 -2.83
CA ASN A 69 9.78 -13.32 -2.48
C ASN A 69 11.07 -12.61 -2.11
N TYR A 70 11.39 -11.54 -2.79
CA TYR A 70 12.43 -10.61 -2.40
C TYR A 70 11.82 -9.56 -1.50
N VAL A 71 12.29 -9.49 -0.26
CA VAL A 71 11.72 -8.64 0.78
C VAL A 71 12.67 -7.47 1.05
N TYR A 72 12.15 -6.27 0.94
CA TYR A 72 12.88 -5.02 1.21
C TYR A 72 12.20 -4.27 2.33
N PHE A 73 12.98 -3.83 3.31
CA PHE A 73 12.48 -3.04 4.43
C PHE A 73 12.98 -1.61 4.34
N THR A 74 12.09 -0.66 4.57
CA THR A 74 12.44 0.73 4.79
C THR A 74 11.71 1.23 6.03
N GLU A 75 12.23 2.28 6.68
CA GLU A 75 11.63 2.81 7.88
C GLU A 75 11.36 4.30 7.69
N LYS A 76 10.14 4.71 8.06
CA LYS A 76 9.72 6.10 8.03
C LYS A 76 8.85 6.37 9.26
N TYR A 77 9.22 7.38 10.06
CA TYR A 77 8.53 7.74 11.30
C TYR A 77 8.38 6.55 12.27
N LYS A 78 9.43 5.73 12.41
CA LYS A 78 9.46 4.51 13.22
C LYS A 78 8.48 3.43 12.76
N ILE A 79 7.88 3.59 11.59
CA ILE A 79 7.02 2.59 10.95
C ILE A 79 7.85 1.85 9.90
N LYS A 80 7.90 0.54 10.01
CA LYS A 80 8.64 -0.32 9.09
C LYS A 80 7.78 -0.65 7.86
N CYS A 81 8.22 -0.17 6.71
CA CYS A 81 7.60 -0.51 5.42
C CYS A 81 8.21 -1.81 4.90
N GLU A 82 7.37 -2.75 4.49
CA GLU A 82 7.78 -4.02 3.91
C GLU A 82 7.27 -4.11 2.48
N ARG A 83 8.19 -4.20 1.51
CA ARG A 83 7.88 -4.44 0.11
C ARG A 83 8.34 -5.82 -0.28
N LYS A 84 7.47 -6.59 -0.91
CA LYS A 84 7.78 -7.94 -1.41
C LYS A 84 7.56 -7.99 -2.91
N PHE A 85 8.52 -8.57 -3.62
CA PHE A 85 8.41 -8.84 -5.04
C PHE A 85 8.51 -10.34 -5.26
N GLU A 86 7.48 -10.94 -5.83
CA GLU A 86 7.49 -12.36 -6.16
C GLU A 86 8.18 -12.56 -7.51
N VAL A 87 9.20 -13.41 -7.51
CA VAL A 87 10.02 -13.72 -8.68
C VAL A 87 9.86 -15.19 -9.02
N ASN A 88 9.57 -15.50 -10.29
CA ASN A 88 9.39 -16.86 -10.75
C ASN A 88 10.75 -17.55 -11.03
N PRO A 89 10.78 -18.87 -11.32
CA PRO A 89 12.02 -19.59 -11.62
C PRO A 89 12.77 -19.08 -12.85
N LYS A 90 12.11 -18.31 -13.72
CA LYS A 90 12.74 -17.65 -14.88
C LYS A 90 13.35 -16.29 -14.53
N ASN A 91 13.35 -15.93 -13.25
CA ASN A 91 13.88 -14.66 -12.76
C ASN A 91 13.09 -13.43 -13.24
N ILE A 92 11.78 -13.57 -13.37
CA ILE A 92 10.86 -12.49 -13.77
C ILE A 92 9.94 -12.17 -12.60
N VAL A 93 9.73 -10.88 -12.37
CA VAL A 93 8.80 -10.39 -11.34
C VAL A 93 7.37 -10.66 -11.79
N VAL A 94 6.62 -11.43 -11.01
CA VAL A 94 5.24 -11.83 -11.32
C VAL A 94 4.22 -11.29 -10.33
N GLY A 95 4.65 -10.74 -9.22
CA GLY A 95 3.76 -10.18 -8.22
C GLY A 95 4.47 -9.21 -7.29
N PHE A 96 3.70 -8.46 -6.55
CA PHE A 96 4.21 -7.54 -5.54
C PHE A 96 3.20 -7.36 -4.42
N SER A 97 3.69 -6.99 -3.24
CA SER A 97 2.85 -6.54 -2.13
C SER A 97 3.62 -5.53 -1.29
N SER A 98 2.89 -4.67 -0.60
CA SER A 98 3.49 -3.72 0.32
C SER A 98 2.65 -3.61 1.59
N LYS A 99 3.33 -3.38 2.71
CA LYS A 99 2.71 -3.26 4.02
C LYS A 99 3.33 -2.07 4.75
N ASN A 100 2.48 -1.18 5.24
CA ASN A 100 2.89 0.04 5.97
C ASN A 100 3.81 0.96 5.17
N CYS A 101 3.60 1.05 3.86
CA CYS A 101 4.36 1.92 2.96
C CYS A 101 3.51 3.13 2.58
N PHE A 102 3.98 4.32 2.94
CA PHE A 102 3.29 5.59 2.67
C PHE A 102 4.16 6.52 1.83
#